data_3b741c34c7d76709b813e7a084208f53
#
_entry.id   3b741c34c7d76709b813e7a084208f53
#
_cell.length_a   1.000
_cell.length_b   1.000
_cell.length_c   1.000
_cell.angle_alpha   90.00
_cell.angle_beta   90.00
_cell.angle_gamma   90.00
#
_symmetry.space_group_name_H-M   'P 1'
#
loop_
_entity.id
_entity.type
_entity.pdbx_description
1 polymer ?
#
loop_
_entity_poly.entity_id
_entity_poly.type
_entity_poly.pdbx_seq_one_letter_code
_entity_poly.pdbx_strand_id
1 'polypeptide(L)'
;MNLFYVLYLFIIYSFIGWLFETVFYLMQEKSFANRGLLNGPFCLSYGFAAVLITIFFNDINNYFIYFLAIYFICLSIESLSGSLLFKITKIKWWDYSKSKYGFGMYASYIHALIFTLLALLIRPLNLILTKLFNFIPVLI
;
A
#
# COMPACT_ATOMS: atom_id res chain seq x y z
N MET A 1 4.88 0.73 -20.18
CA MET A 1 4.74 -0.35 -19.20
C MET A 1 3.55 -1.21 -19.62
N ASN A 2 3.73 -2.53 -19.73
CA ASN A 2 2.67 -3.45 -20.17
C ASN A 2 1.58 -3.56 -19.08
N LEU A 3 0.30 -3.62 -19.48
CA LEU A 3 -0.85 -3.77 -18.57
C LEU A 3 -0.72 -5.02 -17.69
N PHE A 4 -0.23 -6.12 -18.24
CA PHE A 4 -0.03 -7.37 -17.47
C PHE A 4 1.00 -7.20 -16.35
N TYR A 5 2.06 -6.43 -16.59
CA TYR A 5 3.05 -6.12 -15.56
C TYR A 5 2.47 -5.23 -14.45
N VAL A 6 1.63 -4.25 -14.81
CA VAL A 6 0.93 -3.41 -13.82
C VAL A 6 0.02 -4.25 -12.93
N LEU A 7 -0.78 -5.13 -13.54
CA LEU A 7 -1.67 -6.04 -12.80
C LEU A 7 -0.88 -7.01 -11.91
N TYR A 8 0.23 -7.55 -12.41
CA TYR A 8 1.14 -8.38 -11.63
C TYR A 8 1.65 -7.65 -10.39
N LEU A 9 2.19 -6.44 -10.54
CA LEU A 9 2.65 -5.63 -9.40
C LEU A 9 1.53 -5.33 -8.43
N PHE A 10 0.34 -4.95 -8.94
CA PHE A 10 -0.82 -4.67 -8.13
C PHE A 10 -1.21 -5.87 -7.24
N ILE A 11 -1.27 -7.06 -7.81
CA ILE A 11 -1.63 -8.28 -7.07
C ILE A 11 -0.56 -8.60 -6.01
N ILE A 12 0.72 -8.59 -6.40
CA ILE A 12 1.83 -8.92 -5.50
C ILE A 12 1.88 -7.93 -4.32
N TYR A 13 1.82 -6.63 -4.58
CA TYR A 13 1.87 -5.63 -3.50
C TYR A 13 0.61 -5.60 -2.64
N SER A 14 -0.57 -5.91 -3.21
CA SER A 14 -1.79 -6.07 -2.42
C SER A 14 -1.69 -7.27 -1.46
N PHE A 15 -1.06 -8.35 -1.89
CA PHE A 15 -0.80 -9.52 -1.05
C PHE A 15 0.24 -9.23 0.04
N ILE A 16 1.36 -8.61 -0.33
CA ILE A 16 2.40 -8.19 0.64
C ILE A 16 1.80 -7.24 1.69
N GLY A 17 0.99 -6.28 1.26
CA GLY A 17 0.30 -5.35 2.16
C GLY A 17 -0.65 -6.06 3.13
N TRP A 18 -1.43 -7.02 2.63
CA TRP A 18 -2.28 -7.85 3.50
C TRP A 18 -1.47 -8.63 4.53
N LEU A 19 -0.36 -9.24 4.11
CA LEU A 19 0.52 -9.99 5.01
C LEU A 19 1.09 -9.07 6.10
N PHE A 20 1.55 -7.88 5.71
CA PHE A 20 2.07 -6.88 6.64
C PHE A 20 1.00 -6.45 7.66
N GLU A 21 -0.19 -6.06 7.21
CA GLU A 21 -1.29 -5.64 8.07
C GLU A 21 -1.72 -6.74 9.04
N THR A 22 -1.81 -7.97 8.55
CA THR A 22 -2.22 -9.12 9.36
C THR A 22 -1.18 -9.44 10.43
N VAL A 23 0.11 -9.43 10.06
CA VAL A 23 1.22 -9.67 11.02
C VAL A 23 1.31 -8.53 12.03
N PHE A 24 1.20 -7.28 11.57
CA PHE A 24 1.24 -6.11 12.44
C PHE A 24 0.10 -6.12 13.47
N TYR A 25 -1.12 -6.45 13.04
CA TYR A 25 -2.26 -6.61 13.93
C TYR A 25 -2.06 -7.75 14.94
N LEU A 26 -1.55 -8.91 14.48
CA LEU A 26 -1.26 -10.05 15.33
C LEU A 26 -0.24 -9.69 16.44
N MET A 27 0.76 -8.88 16.11
CA MET A 27 1.77 -8.43 17.09
C MET A 27 1.20 -7.46 18.13
N GLN A 28 0.27 -6.59 17.72
CA GLN A 28 -0.36 -5.61 18.62
C GLN A 28 -1.43 -6.24 19.54
N GLU A 29 -2.34 -7.00 18.96
CA GLU A 29 -3.54 -7.49 19.64
C GLU A 29 -3.39 -8.94 20.16
N LYS A 30 -2.25 -9.61 19.84
CA LYS A 30 -1.97 -11.03 20.15
C LYS A 30 -3.11 -11.97 19.72
N SER A 31 -3.89 -11.56 18.74
CA SER A 31 -5.00 -12.31 18.16
C SER A 31 -4.96 -12.21 16.63
N PHE A 32 -5.30 -13.31 15.96
CA PHE A 32 -5.37 -13.31 14.49
C PHE A 32 -6.66 -12.65 14.03
N ALA A 33 -6.55 -11.65 13.16
CA ALA A 33 -7.66 -11.14 12.38
C ALA A 33 -7.23 -10.98 10.92
N ASN A 34 -8.06 -11.44 10.00
CA ASN A 34 -7.84 -11.21 8.59
C ASN A 34 -8.11 -9.74 8.26
N ARG A 35 -7.07 -8.99 7.87
CA ARG A 35 -7.14 -7.55 7.55
C ARG A 35 -7.38 -7.30 6.06
N GLY A 36 -7.57 -8.35 5.28
CA GLY A 36 -7.81 -8.24 3.84
C GLY A 36 -9.23 -7.88 3.47
N LEU A 37 -9.39 -7.32 2.28
CA LEU A 37 -10.69 -6.96 1.72
C LEU A 37 -11.53 -8.22 1.48
N LEU A 38 -12.81 -8.19 1.87
CA LEU A 38 -13.77 -9.30 1.71
C LEU A 38 -13.25 -10.65 2.25
N ASN A 39 -12.49 -10.63 3.33
CA ASN A 39 -11.82 -11.81 3.90
C ASN A 39 -10.80 -12.50 2.97
N GLY A 40 -10.44 -11.85 1.85
CA GLY A 40 -9.38 -12.30 0.96
C GLY A 40 -8.00 -11.84 1.41
N PRO A 41 -6.91 -12.44 0.91
CA PRO A 41 -5.54 -12.08 1.28
C PRO A 41 -5.03 -10.88 0.47
N PHE A 42 -5.80 -9.80 0.39
CA PHE A 42 -5.44 -8.61 -0.37
C PHE A 42 -5.81 -7.32 0.33
N CYS A 43 -4.85 -6.40 0.43
CA CYS A 43 -5.04 -5.00 0.79
C CYS A 43 -4.83 -4.12 -0.44
N LEU A 44 -5.90 -3.74 -1.11
CA LEU A 44 -5.85 -3.04 -2.41
C LEU A 44 -5.14 -1.68 -2.34
N SER A 45 -5.21 -0.98 -1.20
CA SER A 45 -4.52 0.29 -1.00
C SER A 45 -3.01 0.19 -1.21
N TYR A 46 -2.39 -0.91 -0.77
CA TYR A 46 -0.97 -1.17 -0.97
C TYR A 46 -0.64 -1.42 -2.44
N GLY A 47 -1.48 -2.19 -3.15
CA GLY A 47 -1.33 -2.41 -4.58
C GLY A 47 -1.43 -1.10 -5.38
N PHE A 48 -2.43 -0.26 -5.08
CA PHE A 48 -2.57 1.06 -5.72
C PHE A 48 -1.38 1.96 -5.42
N ALA A 49 -0.93 2.05 -4.15
CA ALA A 49 0.23 2.84 -3.79
C ALA A 49 1.47 2.41 -4.56
N ALA A 50 1.77 1.10 -4.56
CA ALA A 50 2.96 0.58 -5.23
C ALA A 50 2.95 0.81 -6.74
N VAL A 51 1.81 0.63 -7.39
CA VAL A 51 1.66 0.90 -8.83
C VAL A 51 1.86 2.39 -9.12
N LEU A 52 1.22 3.29 -8.38
CA LEU A 52 1.38 4.73 -8.57
C LEU A 52 2.83 5.18 -8.35
N ILE A 53 3.48 4.68 -7.30
CA ILE A 53 4.89 4.98 -7.01
C ILE A 53 5.77 4.48 -8.17
N THR A 54 5.52 3.29 -8.67
CA THR A 54 6.29 2.72 -9.77
C THR A 54 6.12 3.50 -11.07
N ILE A 55 4.88 3.94 -11.39
CA ILE A 55 4.59 4.65 -12.65
C ILE A 55 5.14 6.08 -12.62
N PHE A 56 4.88 6.82 -11.54
CA PHE A 56 5.08 8.27 -11.54
C PHE A 56 6.34 8.73 -10.83
N PHE A 57 6.90 7.94 -9.94
CA PHE A 57 7.99 8.39 -9.06
C PHE A 57 9.27 7.56 -9.16
N ASN A 58 9.29 6.52 -10.00
CA ASN A 58 10.47 5.64 -10.13
C ASN A 58 11.71 6.39 -10.62
N ASP A 59 11.55 7.42 -11.44
CA ASP A 59 12.66 8.15 -12.09
C ASP A 59 13.17 9.35 -11.26
N ILE A 60 12.62 9.58 -10.07
CA ILE A 60 13.09 10.65 -9.19
C ILE A 60 14.44 10.26 -8.58
N ASN A 61 15.53 10.91 -9.00
CA ASN A 61 16.88 10.62 -8.53
C ASN A 61 17.19 11.22 -7.15
N ASN A 62 16.54 12.34 -6.79
CA ASN A 62 16.74 12.97 -5.50
C ASN A 62 15.97 12.20 -4.43
N TYR A 63 16.70 11.54 -3.52
CA TYR A 63 16.10 10.69 -2.47
C TYR A 63 15.18 11.47 -1.51
N PHE A 64 15.48 12.73 -1.23
CA PHE A 64 14.64 13.55 -0.35
C PHE A 64 13.30 13.87 -1.02
N ILE A 65 13.33 14.27 -2.30
CA ILE A 65 12.11 14.53 -3.08
C ILE A 65 11.30 13.23 -3.25
N TYR A 66 11.99 12.12 -3.51
CA TYR A 66 11.36 10.80 -3.60
C TYR A 66 10.65 10.41 -2.31
N PHE A 67 11.31 10.57 -1.16
CA PHE A 67 10.73 10.31 0.15
C PHE A 67 9.47 11.15 0.40
N LEU A 68 9.53 12.47 0.15
CA LEU A 68 8.39 13.36 0.31
C LEU A 68 7.23 12.99 -0.61
N ALA A 69 7.51 12.68 -1.88
CA ALA A 69 6.50 12.28 -2.84
C ALA A 69 5.77 11.01 -2.38
N ILE A 70 6.51 9.99 -1.94
CA ILE A 70 5.92 8.75 -1.40
C ILE A 70 5.10 9.04 -0.14
N TYR A 71 5.59 9.88 0.75
CA TYR A 71 4.89 10.23 1.98
C TYR A 71 3.51 10.83 1.70
N PHE A 72 3.43 11.78 0.78
CA PHE A 72 2.14 12.38 0.39
C PHE A 72 1.23 11.38 -0.34
N ILE A 73 1.79 10.47 -1.14
CA ILE A 73 1.01 9.39 -1.77
C ILE A 73 0.44 8.46 -0.70
N CYS A 74 1.24 8.00 0.25
CA CYS A 74 0.79 7.11 1.32
C CYS A 74 -0.32 7.77 2.16
N LEU A 75 -0.13 9.03 2.56
CA LEU A 75 -1.13 9.80 3.31
C LEU A 75 -2.45 9.94 2.52
N SER A 76 -2.36 10.24 1.23
CA SER A 76 -3.53 10.40 0.36
C SER A 76 -4.27 9.09 0.16
N ILE A 77 -3.57 8.00 -0.10
CA ILE A 77 -4.18 6.68 -0.31
C ILE A 77 -4.82 6.16 0.98
N GLU A 78 -4.18 6.36 2.13
CA GLU A 78 -4.77 5.99 3.42
C GLU A 78 -6.09 6.73 3.65
N SER A 79 -6.12 8.04 3.43
CA SER A 79 -7.31 8.88 3.56
C SER A 79 -8.41 8.50 2.56
N LEU A 80 -8.06 8.33 1.29
CA LEU A 80 -9.01 7.98 0.24
C LEU A 80 -9.60 6.58 0.42
N SER A 81 -8.76 5.58 0.75
CA SER A 81 -9.21 4.21 0.95
C SER A 81 -10.13 4.09 2.15
N GLY A 82 -9.81 4.73 3.28
CA GLY A 82 -10.68 4.75 4.45
C GLY A 82 -12.02 5.42 4.19
N SER A 83 -12.00 6.57 3.50
CA SER A 83 -13.20 7.30 3.09
C SER A 83 -14.08 6.47 2.14
N LEU A 84 -13.46 5.83 1.16
CA LEU A 84 -14.16 5.02 0.16
C LEU A 84 -14.78 3.76 0.79
N LEU A 85 -14.01 3.05 1.61
CA LEU A 85 -14.50 1.88 2.35
C LEU A 85 -15.68 2.24 3.25
N PHE A 86 -15.61 3.37 3.96
CA PHE A 86 -16.74 3.83 4.76
C PHE A 86 -17.97 4.17 3.91
N LYS A 87 -17.81 4.81 2.75
CA LYS A 87 -18.93 5.10 1.85
C LYS A 87 -19.63 3.83 1.35
N ILE A 88 -18.86 2.79 1.05
CA ILE A 88 -19.37 1.52 0.51
C ILE A 88 -19.96 0.63 1.61
N THR A 89 -19.19 0.41 2.70
CA THR A 89 -19.53 -0.58 3.72
C THR A 89 -20.28 -0.01 4.91
N LYS A 90 -20.30 1.34 5.08
CA LYS A 90 -20.77 2.05 6.27
C LYS A 90 -20.06 1.65 7.56
N ILE A 91 -18.95 0.92 7.47
CA ILE A 91 -18.13 0.48 8.60
C ILE A 91 -16.83 1.28 8.58
N LYS A 92 -16.44 1.82 9.73
CA LYS A 92 -15.11 2.42 9.92
C LYS A 92 -14.09 1.33 10.17
N TRP A 93 -13.27 1.03 9.19
CA TRP A 93 -12.19 0.04 9.30
C TRP A 93 -11.07 0.53 10.20
N TRP A 94 -10.86 1.84 10.24
CA TRP A 94 -10.03 2.57 11.18
C TRP A 94 -10.54 4.00 11.35
N ASP A 95 -10.19 4.64 12.46
CA ASP A 95 -10.63 6.00 12.78
C ASP A 95 -9.55 6.71 13.60
N TYR A 96 -8.93 7.71 13.02
CA TYR A 96 -7.92 8.54 13.67
C TYR A 96 -8.45 9.89 14.19
N SER A 97 -9.76 10.12 14.18
CA SER A 97 -10.36 11.42 14.57
C SER A 97 -9.99 11.86 15.99
N LYS A 98 -9.70 10.91 16.88
CA LYS A 98 -9.26 11.16 18.25
C LYS A 98 -7.74 11.09 18.42
N SER A 99 -6.99 10.79 17.36
CA SER A 99 -5.53 10.70 17.42
C SER A 99 -4.90 12.08 17.35
N LYS A 100 -3.92 12.33 18.20
CA LYS A 100 -3.11 13.58 18.15
C LYS A 100 -2.42 13.77 16.79
N TYR A 101 -2.13 12.68 16.09
CA TYR A 101 -1.41 12.70 14.80
C TYR A 101 -2.34 12.37 13.63
N GLY A 102 -3.66 12.47 13.83
CA GLY A 102 -4.65 12.26 12.78
C GLY A 102 -4.62 13.38 11.74
N PHE A 103 -4.72 13.00 10.47
CA PHE A 103 -5.02 13.89 9.35
C PHE A 103 -6.44 13.58 8.88
N GLY A 104 -7.40 14.33 9.41
CA GLY A 104 -8.81 13.99 9.26
C GLY A 104 -9.17 12.68 10.01
N MET A 105 -10.18 11.98 9.50
CA MET A 105 -10.69 10.77 10.15
C MET A 105 -9.92 9.50 9.75
N TYR A 106 -9.44 9.44 8.51
CA TYR A 106 -8.98 8.19 7.89
C TYR A 106 -7.49 8.14 7.59
N ALA A 107 -6.71 9.14 7.97
CA ALA A 107 -5.27 9.12 7.80
C ALA A 107 -4.55 9.59 9.06
N SER A 108 -3.29 9.16 9.20
CA SER A 108 -2.43 9.56 10.30
C SER A 108 -1.02 9.83 9.79
N TYR A 109 -0.44 10.95 10.22
CA TYR A 109 0.94 11.33 9.85
C TYR A 109 1.97 10.27 10.24
N ILE A 110 1.79 9.59 11.39
CA ILE A 110 2.68 8.53 11.84
C ILE A 110 2.53 7.28 10.99
N HIS A 111 1.29 6.85 10.70
CA HIS A 111 1.05 5.67 9.88
C HIS A 111 1.52 5.90 8.44
N ALA A 112 1.27 7.09 7.88
CA ALA A 112 1.81 7.46 6.58
C ALA A 112 3.35 7.42 6.55
N LEU A 113 4.02 7.79 7.65
CA LEU A 113 5.48 7.68 7.76
C LEU A 113 5.94 6.21 7.76
N ILE A 114 5.27 5.34 8.53
CA ILE A 114 5.56 3.90 8.55
C ILE A 114 5.38 3.30 7.15
N PHE A 115 4.26 3.59 6.49
CA PHE A 115 4.00 3.12 5.13
C PHE A 115 5.01 3.66 4.11
N THR A 116 5.48 4.90 4.29
CA THR A 116 6.55 5.48 3.47
C THR A 116 7.84 4.70 3.61
N LEU A 117 8.25 4.38 4.84
CA LEU A 117 9.47 3.58 5.07
C LEU A 117 9.39 2.21 4.41
N LEU A 118 8.23 1.55 4.45
CA LEU A 118 7.99 0.30 3.73
C LEU A 118 8.00 0.51 2.21
N ALA A 119 7.39 1.59 1.73
CA ALA A 119 7.30 1.90 0.31
C ALA A 119 8.65 2.25 -0.33
N LEU A 120 9.66 2.65 0.45
CA LEU A 120 11.03 2.80 -0.05
C LEU A 120 11.60 1.47 -0.58
N LEU A 121 11.08 0.33 -0.10
CA LEU A 121 11.49 -1.00 -0.58
C LEU A 121 10.91 -1.34 -1.96
N ILE A 122 9.95 -0.57 -2.48
CA ILE A 122 9.33 -0.84 -3.79
C ILE A 122 10.37 -0.84 -4.91
N ARG A 123 11.29 0.13 -4.93
CA ARG A 123 12.34 0.18 -5.96
C ARG A 123 13.22 -1.07 -5.99
N PRO A 124 13.89 -1.47 -4.89
CA PRO A 124 14.70 -2.69 -4.92
C PRO A 124 13.88 -3.96 -5.16
N LEU A 125 12.64 -4.03 -4.65
CA LEU A 125 11.76 -5.16 -4.90
C LEU A 125 11.34 -5.25 -6.36
N ASN A 126 11.08 -4.13 -7.02
CA ASN A 126 10.73 -4.10 -8.44
C ASN A 126 11.84 -4.67 -9.33
N LEU A 127 13.11 -4.55 -8.95
CA LEU A 127 14.21 -5.17 -9.70
C LEU A 127 14.08 -6.70 -9.69
N ILE A 128 13.67 -7.29 -8.57
CA ILE A 128 13.47 -8.73 -8.43
C ILE A 128 12.18 -9.13 -9.13
N LEU A 129 11.08 -8.39 -8.89
CA LEU A 129 9.77 -8.70 -9.45
C LEU A 129 9.76 -8.61 -10.98
N THR A 130 10.50 -7.66 -11.57
CA THR A 130 10.66 -7.55 -13.03
C THR A 130 11.36 -8.79 -13.60
N LYS A 131 12.42 -9.26 -12.93
CA LYS A 131 13.10 -10.49 -13.35
C LYS A 131 12.15 -11.67 -13.28
N LEU A 132 11.40 -11.83 -12.21
CA LEU A 132 10.42 -12.92 -12.04
C LEU A 132 9.31 -12.83 -13.09
N PHE A 133 8.80 -11.65 -13.36
CA PHE A 133 7.77 -11.45 -14.39
C PHE A 133 8.22 -11.92 -15.77
N ASN A 134 9.50 -11.65 -16.13
CA ASN A 134 10.06 -12.07 -17.41
C ASN A 134 10.20 -13.59 -17.57
N PHE A 135 10.13 -14.36 -16.48
CA PHE A 135 10.07 -15.83 -16.53
C PHE A 135 8.65 -16.37 -16.73
N ILE A 136 7.62 -15.53 -16.55
CA ILE A 136 6.24 -15.93 -16.77
C ILE A 136 5.99 -15.88 -18.28
N PRO A 137 5.68 -17.01 -18.95
CA PRO A 137 5.31 -17.01 -20.36
C PRO A 137 3.98 -16.25 -20.49
N VAL A 138 4.06 -14.99 -20.88
CA VAL A 138 2.87 -14.23 -21.25
C VAL A 138 2.46 -14.78 -22.60
N LEU A 139 1.42 -15.61 -22.61
CA LEU A 139 0.72 -16.00 -23.83
C LEU A 139 0.13 -14.71 -24.43
N ILE A 140 0.82 -14.16 -25.41
CA ILE A 140 0.34 -13.04 -26.25
C ILE A 140 -0.63 -13.62 -27.28
#